data_35e14cedea7cf29ed66f437d464b51d0
#
_entry.id   35e14cedea7cf29ed66f437d464b51d0
#
_cell.length_a   1.000
_cell.length_b   1.000
_cell.length_c   1.000
_cell.angle_alpha   90.00
_cell.angle_beta   90.00
_cell.angle_gamma   90.00
#
_symmetry.space_group_name_H-M   'P 1'
#
loop_
_entity.id
_entity.type
_entity.pdbx_description
1 polymer ?
#
loop_
_entity_poly.entity_id
_entity_poly.type
_entity_poly.pdbx_seq_one_letter_code
_entity_poly.pdbx_strand_id
1 'polypeptide(L)'
;MQCDNEEEYDYVIVGGGPTGLALAQVLSLSLKRVLLVEKRDYLGGCHGVTRVHDGMMTEHGPRIYIDNFLMFTQLLNDMGVQFDDLFVKYNFSTATMMLEALRVLTVREIATLVWSFMTLNDSFKETTLMEYLSSHGFSNAAIDIFDRIGRLTDGGSADTYTLFSFLQILNQNFLYGIYQPRVPNDVGLFRIWEDTLMKRGVSIMKNAAIDRFIVGNASDASDASDASDASADAKAKVVSGIVLRDSRAESRPIVCGCKRVILACPPQEVQRILSAHSELGAAFGPGFDRFQQETQYLPYISVIFHWRSALRVPTIWGYPRTSWGVGNIVLSDYMEFNDPRSKTVISAVVTMPDRPSELLKLSANDIGDKRGVMREVFRQLKQIYPDLPEPDYQFLTQSAYDAASRRWVPFNHAFMTTTHGHVPNQSVLYDNLYNCGVQNGNSSYSFTSMESSVANAVHLATELQPELRLRGLRVVKVREAITVRAVVAAAIVCVGVACTGFAMHKRNRGRVK
;
A
#
# COMPACT_ATOMS: atom_id res chain seq x y z
N MET A 1 19.32 -19.58 11.66
CA MET A 1 18.65 -20.89 11.58
C MET A 1 19.22 -21.58 10.36
N GLN A 2 19.91 -22.70 10.50
CA GLN A 2 20.30 -23.54 9.37
C GLN A 2 19.06 -24.32 8.98
N CYS A 3 18.57 -24.20 7.74
CA CYS A 3 17.71 -25.23 7.19
C CYS A 3 18.58 -26.47 7.01
N ASP A 4 18.25 -27.56 7.67
CA ASP A 4 18.81 -28.86 7.32
C ASP A 4 18.42 -29.15 5.86
N ASN A 5 19.31 -29.66 5.06
CA ASN A 5 19.23 -29.80 3.59
C ASN A 5 18.05 -30.67 3.06
N GLU A 6 17.03 -30.98 3.88
CA GLU A 6 15.89 -31.85 3.56
C GLU A 6 14.54 -31.32 4.07
N GLU A 7 14.45 -30.06 4.51
CA GLU A 7 13.16 -29.54 5.01
C GLU A 7 12.21 -29.22 3.83
N GLU A 8 11.09 -29.91 3.77
CA GLU A 8 10.00 -29.62 2.85
C GLU A 8 8.96 -28.71 3.52
N TYR A 9 8.58 -27.64 2.84
CA TYR A 9 7.53 -26.72 3.28
C TYR A 9 6.26 -26.89 2.44
N ASP A 10 5.09 -26.79 3.08
CA ASP A 10 3.83 -26.74 2.34
C ASP A 10 3.71 -25.43 1.56
N TYR A 11 4.19 -24.33 2.14
CA TYR A 11 4.21 -23.02 1.52
C TYR A 11 5.55 -22.31 1.71
N VAL A 12 6.09 -21.80 0.63
CA VAL A 12 7.20 -20.83 0.65
C VAL A 12 6.65 -19.49 0.17
N ILE A 13 6.70 -18.49 1.03
CA ILE A 13 6.23 -17.13 0.77
C ILE A 13 7.45 -16.23 0.60
N VAL A 14 7.55 -15.57 -0.56
CA VAL A 14 8.67 -14.69 -0.91
C VAL A 14 8.25 -13.24 -0.81
N GLY A 15 8.82 -12.54 0.17
CA GLY A 15 8.54 -11.14 0.50
C GLY A 15 7.91 -10.99 1.88
N GLY A 16 8.63 -10.35 2.81
CA GLY A 16 8.22 -10.07 4.20
C GLY A 16 7.46 -8.74 4.35
N GLY A 17 6.79 -8.26 3.30
CA GLY A 17 5.87 -7.12 3.36
C GLY A 17 4.51 -7.51 3.97
N PRO A 18 3.56 -6.55 4.08
CA PRO A 18 2.25 -6.80 4.67
C PRO A 18 1.49 -7.99 4.07
N THR A 19 1.56 -8.16 2.74
CA THR A 19 0.95 -9.31 2.05
C THR A 19 1.55 -10.64 2.50
N GLY A 20 2.89 -10.75 2.51
CA GLY A 20 3.56 -11.99 2.91
C GLY A 20 3.37 -12.33 4.39
N LEU A 21 3.38 -11.31 5.26
CA LEU A 21 3.09 -11.47 6.68
C LEU A 21 1.65 -11.96 6.91
N ALA A 22 0.68 -11.37 6.23
CA ALA A 22 -0.72 -11.78 6.31
C ALA A 22 -0.95 -13.20 5.77
N LEU A 23 -0.32 -13.56 4.63
CA LEU A 23 -0.35 -14.93 4.09
C LEU A 23 0.21 -15.93 5.12
N ALA A 24 1.40 -15.64 5.67
CA ALA A 24 2.04 -16.51 6.66
C ALA A 24 1.17 -16.68 7.90
N GLN A 25 0.55 -15.58 8.38
CA GLN A 25 -0.37 -15.62 9.52
C GLN A 25 -1.57 -16.52 9.25
N VAL A 26 -2.26 -16.32 8.12
CA VAL A 26 -3.49 -17.06 7.81
C VAL A 26 -3.19 -18.53 7.51
N LEU A 27 -2.16 -18.83 6.70
CA LEU A 27 -1.79 -20.20 6.35
C LEU A 27 -1.28 -21.00 7.56
N SER A 28 -0.64 -20.35 8.54
CA SER A 28 -0.20 -21.03 9.76
C SER A 28 -1.36 -21.56 10.62
N LEU A 29 -2.59 -21.06 10.44
CA LEU A 29 -3.78 -21.55 11.13
C LEU A 29 -4.22 -22.94 10.67
N SER A 30 -3.81 -23.39 9.49
CA SER A 30 -4.12 -24.71 8.93
C SER A 30 -3.09 -25.79 9.29
N LEU A 31 -2.19 -25.51 10.24
CA LEU A 31 -1.13 -26.43 10.69
C LEU A 31 -0.16 -26.83 9.55
N LYS A 32 -0.02 -25.98 8.54
CA LYS A 32 0.91 -26.18 7.42
C LYS A 32 2.29 -25.62 7.76
N ARG A 33 3.33 -26.28 7.24
CA ARG A 33 4.71 -25.79 7.35
C ARG A 33 4.90 -24.60 6.40
N VAL A 34 5.11 -23.41 6.96
CA VAL A 34 5.25 -22.15 6.20
C VAL A 34 6.66 -21.60 6.39
N LEU A 35 7.32 -21.28 5.27
CA LEU A 35 8.55 -20.51 5.23
C LEU A 35 8.27 -19.11 4.66
N LEU A 36 8.62 -18.06 5.40
CA LEU A 36 8.63 -16.68 4.93
C LEU A 36 10.05 -16.23 4.65
N VAL A 37 10.32 -15.82 3.42
CA VAL A 37 11.63 -15.38 2.95
C VAL A 37 11.61 -13.87 2.70
N GLU A 38 12.56 -13.14 3.28
CA GLU A 38 12.74 -11.71 3.07
C GLU A 38 14.20 -11.38 2.74
N LYS A 39 14.43 -10.62 1.67
CA LYS A 39 15.77 -10.23 1.21
C LYS A 39 16.49 -9.23 2.12
N ARG A 40 15.77 -8.53 2.98
CA ARG A 40 16.29 -7.57 3.95
C ARG A 40 16.40 -8.19 5.32
N ASP A 41 17.06 -7.46 6.22
CA ASP A 41 17.19 -7.83 7.63
C ASP A 41 15.96 -7.44 8.47
N TYR A 42 14.95 -6.79 7.88
CA TYR A 42 13.72 -6.36 8.53
C TYR A 42 12.47 -6.73 7.74
N LEU A 43 11.34 -6.84 8.44
CA LEU A 43 10.02 -7.10 7.89
C LEU A 43 9.23 -5.79 7.69
N GLY A 44 8.12 -5.88 6.96
CA GLY A 44 7.19 -4.79 6.76
C GLY A 44 7.25 -4.13 5.38
N GLY A 45 8.18 -4.56 4.51
CA GLY A 45 8.27 -4.05 3.13
C GLY A 45 8.41 -2.53 3.06
N CYS A 46 7.48 -1.86 2.36
CA CYS A 46 7.50 -0.39 2.29
C CYS A 46 7.07 0.29 3.60
N HIS A 47 6.39 -0.41 4.50
CA HIS A 47 6.07 0.07 5.85
C HIS A 47 7.19 -0.17 6.86
N GLY A 48 8.26 -0.88 6.44
CA GLY A 48 9.41 -1.17 7.29
C GLY A 48 10.18 0.09 7.69
N VAL A 49 10.79 0.00 8.86
CA VAL A 49 11.66 1.03 9.42
C VAL A 49 13.10 0.59 9.25
N THR A 50 13.98 1.49 8.89
CA THR A 50 15.42 1.28 8.92
C THR A 50 16.05 2.13 10.01
N ARG A 51 17.17 1.65 10.56
CA ARG A 51 17.93 2.34 11.61
C ARG A 51 19.27 2.81 11.06
N VAL A 52 19.61 4.07 11.35
CA VAL A 52 20.87 4.70 10.94
C VAL A 52 21.53 5.36 12.15
N HIS A 53 22.81 5.64 12.07
CA HIS A 53 23.56 6.33 13.12
C HIS A 53 23.22 5.83 14.55
N ASP A 54 23.53 4.57 14.81
CA ASP A 54 23.34 3.93 16.12
C ASP A 54 21.87 3.88 16.60
N GLY A 55 20.94 3.71 15.69
CA GLY A 55 19.57 3.40 16.01
C GLY A 55 18.52 4.47 15.72
N MET A 56 18.90 5.61 15.16
CA MET A 56 17.91 6.62 14.74
C MET A 56 16.99 6.08 13.65
N MET A 57 15.70 6.31 13.80
CA MET A 57 14.68 5.82 12.88
C MET A 57 14.72 6.56 11.54
N THR A 58 14.58 5.81 10.44
CA THR A 58 14.16 6.35 9.14
C THR A 58 13.09 5.47 8.51
N GLU A 59 12.21 6.06 7.69
CA GLU A 59 11.15 5.35 6.97
C GLU A 59 10.97 5.91 5.56
N HIS A 60 10.23 5.17 4.72
CA HIS A 60 9.88 5.61 3.38
C HIS A 60 8.61 6.47 3.37
N GLY A 61 8.62 7.60 4.03
CA GLY A 61 7.53 8.57 4.07
C GLY A 61 6.47 8.29 5.13
N PRO A 62 5.64 9.31 5.41
CA PRO A 62 4.57 9.24 6.40
C PRO A 62 3.60 8.09 6.11
N ARG A 63 3.16 7.40 7.14
CA ARG A 63 2.19 6.30 7.05
C ARG A 63 0.83 6.75 7.54
N ILE A 64 -0.20 6.24 6.89
CA ILE A 64 -1.58 6.46 7.28
C ILE A 64 -2.24 5.11 7.50
N TYR A 65 -2.86 4.97 8.66
CA TYR A 65 -3.75 3.86 8.99
C TYR A 65 -5.16 4.42 9.19
N ILE A 66 -6.16 3.62 8.85
CA ILE A 66 -7.56 4.05 8.90
C ILE A 66 -8.33 2.98 9.67
N ASP A 67 -9.20 3.38 10.58
CA ASP A 67 -10.03 2.46 11.37
C ASP A 67 -11.04 1.65 10.53
N ASN A 68 -11.20 2.00 9.25
CA ASN A 68 -11.96 1.23 8.26
C ASN A 68 -11.12 0.14 7.56
N PHE A 69 -9.90 -0.14 7.99
CA PHE A 69 -9.11 -1.27 7.50
C PHE A 69 -9.58 -2.57 8.18
N LEU A 70 -10.70 -3.09 7.66
CA LEU A 70 -11.46 -4.16 8.32
C LEU A 70 -10.71 -5.50 8.36
N MET A 71 -10.05 -5.87 7.26
CA MET A 71 -9.24 -7.09 7.21
C MET A 71 -8.00 -6.98 8.07
N PHE A 72 -7.34 -5.84 8.02
CA PHE A 72 -6.17 -5.57 8.86
C PHE A 72 -6.54 -5.65 10.35
N THR A 73 -7.64 -5.01 10.75
CA THR A 73 -8.16 -5.08 12.13
C THR A 73 -8.50 -6.51 12.54
N GLN A 74 -9.07 -7.31 11.62
CA GLN A 74 -9.34 -8.72 11.91
C GLN A 74 -8.05 -9.50 12.19
N LEU A 75 -6.97 -9.27 11.43
CA LEU A 75 -5.68 -9.92 11.67
C LEU A 75 -5.00 -9.43 12.96
N LEU A 76 -5.15 -8.15 13.32
CA LEU A 76 -4.68 -7.65 14.63
C LEU A 76 -5.39 -8.39 15.78
N ASN A 77 -6.72 -8.50 15.71
CA ASN A 77 -7.50 -9.21 16.72
C ASN A 77 -7.12 -10.70 16.82
N ASP A 78 -6.79 -11.34 15.69
CA ASP A 78 -6.29 -12.72 15.66
C ASP A 78 -4.90 -12.85 16.31
N MET A 79 -4.10 -11.79 16.32
CA MET A 79 -2.84 -11.71 17.09
C MET A 79 -3.06 -11.37 18.58
N GLY A 80 -4.30 -11.10 19.00
CA GLY A 80 -4.64 -10.68 20.36
C GLY A 80 -4.34 -9.21 20.65
N VAL A 81 -4.28 -8.36 19.63
CA VAL A 81 -3.95 -6.94 19.73
C VAL A 81 -5.12 -6.11 19.20
N GLN A 82 -5.53 -5.09 19.94
CA GLN A 82 -6.54 -4.16 19.47
C GLN A 82 -5.87 -3.07 18.60
N PHE A 83 -6.63 -2.53 17.63
CA PHE A 83 -6.13 -1.46 16.75
C PHE A 83 -5.62 -0.25 17.55
N ASP A 84 -6.36 0.15 18.57
CA ASP A 84 -6.02 1.31 19.43
C ASP A 84 -4.82 1.07 20.35
N ASP A 85 -4.37 -0.18 20.53
CA ASP A 85 -3.13 -0.48 21.27
C ASP A 85 -1.89 -0.04 20.46
N LEU A 86 -1.98 -0.13 19.13
CA LEU A 86 -0.87 0.16 18.22
C LEU A 86 -0.93 1.56 17.61
N PHE A 87 -2.13 2.12 17.49
CA PHE A 87 -2.33 3.35 16.75
C PHE A 87 -2.99 4.43 17.59
N VAL A 88 -2.65 5.68 17.32
CA VAL A 88 -3.22 6.86 17.93
C VAL A 88 -3.90 7.70 16.85
N LYS A 89 -5.09 8.22 17.18
CA LYS A 89 -5.87 9.02 16.24
C LYS A 89 -5.12 10.30 15.88
N TYR A 90 -5.03 10.57 14.60
CA TYR A 90 -4.46 11.79 14.07
C TYR A 90 -5.44 12.96 14.24
N ASN A 91 -4.94 14.15 14.63
CA ASN A 91 -5.78 15.32 14.89
C ASN A 91 -6.33 15.98 13.63
N PHE A 92 -6.25 15.30 12.52
CA PHE A 92 -6.65 15.77 11.21
C PHE A 92 -7.75 14.89 10.63
N SER A 93 -8.71 15.47 9.95
CA SER A 93 -9.78 14.72 9.29
C SER A 93 -9.74 14.91 7.77
N THR A 94 -10.16 13.89 7.05
CA THR A 94 -10.37 13.95 5.60
C THR A 94 -11.34 15.08 5.23
N ALA A 95 -12.28 15.40 6.13
CA ALA A 95 -13.21 16.52 5.96
C ALA A 95 -12.49 17.88 5.87
N THR A 96 -11.44 18.10 6.67
CA THR A 96 -10.65 19.35 6.60
C THR A 96 -9.94 19.47 5.24
N MET A 97 -9.42 18.37 4.72
CA MET A 97 -8.84 18.32 3.37
C MET A 97 -9.84 18.75 2.29
N MET A 98 -11.04 18.19 2.35
CA MET A 98 -12.09 18.52 1.39
C MET A 98 -12.53 19.97 1.49
N LEU A 99 -12.60 20.55 2.69
CA LEU A 99 -12.92 21.97 2.84
C LEU A 99 -11.88 22.89 2.18
N GLU A 100 -10.60 22.53 2.24
CA GLU A 100 -9.54 23.25 1.52
C GLU A 100 -9.71 23.12 -0.01
N ALA A 101 -10.04 21.92 -0.50
CA ALA A 101 -10.32 21.69 -1.92
C ALA A 101 -11.56 22.47 -2.39
N LEU A 102 -12.64 22.47 -1.59
CA LEU A 102 -13.88 23.17 -1.91
C LEU A 102 -13.70 24.70 -2.03
N ARG A 103 -12.71 25.29 -1.35
CA ARG A 103 -12.39 26.73 -1.48
C ARG A 103 -11.83 27.10 -2.85
N VAL A 104 -11.31 26.14 -3.59
CA VAL A 104 -10.71 26.35 -4.91
C VAL A 104 -11.72 26.10 -6.03
N LEU A 105 -12.75 25.30 -5.76
CA LEU A 105 -13.73 24.85 -6.74
C LEU A 105 -14.85 25.87 -6.94
N THR A 106 -15.28 26.02 -8.16
CA THR A 106 -16.53 26.72 -8.51
C THR A 106 -17.75 25.86 -8.14
N VAL A 107 -18.91 26.51 -8.00
CA VAL A 107 -20.19 25.82 -7.73
C VAL A 107 -20.51 24.76 -8.80
N ARG A 108 -20.19 25.05 -10.07
CA ARG A 108 -20.36 24.10 -11.18
C ARG A 108 -19.46 22.87 -11.02
N GLU A 109 -18.20 23.07 -10.70
CA GLU A 109 -17.23 21.98 -10.48
C GLU A 109 -17.65 21.09 -9.30
N ILE A 110 -18.11 21.70 -8.20
CA ILE A 110 -18.65 20.97 -7.05
C ILE A 110 -19.86 20.14 -7.46
N ALA A 111 -20.84 20.72 -8.18
CA ALA A 111 -22.03 20.00 -8.62
C ALA A 111 -21.67 18.83 -9.53
N THR A 112 -20.72 19.02 -10.45
CA THR A 112 -20.22 17.98 -11.35
C THR A 112 -19.57 16.82 -10.58
N LEU A 113 -18.73 17.12 -9.59
CA LEU A 113 -18.10 16.09 -8.73
C LEU A 113 -19.13 15.33 -7.90
N VAL A 114 -20.08 16.04 -7.28
CA VAL A 114 -21.17 15.41 -6.50
C VAL A 114 -21.99 14.49 -7.39
N TRP A 115 -22.31 14.89 -8.61
CA TRP A 115 -23.02 14.05 -9.56
C TRP A 115 -22.23 12.77 -9.88
N SER A 116 -20.96 12.88 -10.23
CA SER A 116 -20.12 11.72 -10.51
C SER A 116 -19.95 10.82 -9.29
N PHE A 117 -19.83 11.42 -8.12
CA PHE A 117 -19.76 10.67 -6.86
C PHE A 117 -21.04 9.84 -6.62
N MET A 118 -22.21 10.43 -6.87
CA MET A 118 -23.49 9.73 -6.70
C MET A 118 -23.75 8.68 -7.80
N THR A 119 -23.21 8.88 -9.00
CA THR A 119 -23.32 7.96 -10.13
C THR A 119 -22.11 7.04 -10.30
N LEU A 120 -21.25 6.96 -9.29
CA LEU A 120 -20.04 6.11 -9.28
C LEU A 120 -20.34 4.70 -9.80
N ASN A 121 -19.66 4.31 -10.87
CA ASN A 121 -19.80 3.01 -11.54
C ASN A 121 -18.47 2.54 -12.15
N ASP A 122 -18.44 1.32 -12.67
CA ASP A 122 -17.24 0.70 -13.17
C ASP A 122 -16.65 1.34 -14.43
N SER A 123 -17.44 2.08 -15.23
CA SER A 123 -16.89 2.77 -16.41
C SER A 123 -15.86 3.85 -16.06
N PHE A 124 -15.90 4.37 -14.82
CA PHE A 124 -14.91 5.33 -14.34
C PHE A 124 -13.52 4.72 -14.08
N LYS A 125 -13.37 3.39 -14.16
CA LYS A 125 -12.08 2.70 -14.11
C LYS A 125 -11.24 2.91 -15.37
N GLU A 126 -11.88 3.22 -16.50
CA GLU A 126 -11.25 3.42 -17.80
C GLU A 126 -10.94 4.89 -18.09
N THR A 127 -11.41 5.81 -17.24
CA THR A 127 -11.23 7.26 -17.42
C THR A 127 -10.20 7.78 -16.42
N THR A 128 -9.16 8.45 -16.88
CA THR A 128 -8.23 9.12 -15.97
C THR A 128 -8.88 10.34 -15.33
N LEU A 129 -8.40 10.70 -14.15
CA LEU A 129 -8.88 11.89 -13.45
C LEU A 129 -8.66 13.16 -14.29
N MET A 130 -7.50 13.25 -15.00
CA MET A 130 -7.18 14.38 -15.88
C MET A 130 -8.15 14.49 -17.05
N GLU A 131 -8.42 13.38 -17.74
CA GLU A 131 -9.39 13.36 -18.86
C GLU A 131 -10.77 13.80 -18.39
N TYR A 132 -11.22 13.30 -17.24
CA TYR A 132 -12.50 13.69 -16.67
C TYR A 132 -12.55 15.18 -16.34
N LEU A 133 -11.58 15.69 -15.59
CA LEU A 133 -11.56 17.09 -15.18
C LEU A 133 -11.49 18.04 -16.39
N SER A 134 -10.63 17.72 -17.36
CA SER A 134 -10.45 18.53 -18.57
C SER A 134 -11.71 18.55 -19.45
N SER A 135 -12.33 17.38 -19.69
CA SER A 135 -13.55 17.28 -20.52
C SER A 135 -14.77 17.97 -19.91
N HIS A 136 -14.81 18.10 -18.58
CA HIS A 136 -15.87 18.81 -17.86
C HIS A 136 -15.55 20.29 -17.60
N GLY A 137 -14.41 20.78 -18.10
CA GLY A 137 -14.04 22.20 -18.05
C GLY A 137 -13.68 22.69 -16.63
N PHE A 138 -13.00 21.85 -15.85
CA PHE A 138 -12.47 22.26 -14.56
C PHE A 138 -11.32 23.26 -14.74
N SER A 139 -11.21 24.19 -13.83
CA SER A 139 -10.14 25.19 -13.80
C SER A 139 -8.77 24.56 -13.54
N ASN A 140 -7.69 25.18 -14.01
CA ASN A 140 -6.32 24.73 -13.75
C ASN A 140 -6.03 24.63 -12.24
N ALA A 141 -6.62 25.50 -11.43
CA ALA A 141 -6.47 25.47 -9.97
C ALA A 141 -7.15 24.22 -9.37
N ALA A 142 -8.31 23.83 -9.88
CA ALA A 142 -9.00 22.61 -9.48
C ALA A 142 -8.21 21.36 -9.90
N ILE A 143 -7.70 21.35 -11.12
CA ILE A 143 -6.86 20.25 -11.63
C ILE A 143 -5.59 20.10 -10.78
N ASP A 144 -4.88 21.20 -10.47
CA ASP A 144 -3.67 21.15 -9.64
C ASP A 144 -3.94 20.60 -8.24
N ILE A 145 -5.07 20.99 -7.60
CA ILE A 145 -5.36 20.47 -6.26
C ILE A 145 -5.71 18.98 -6.28
N PHE A 146 -6.45 18.51 -7.29
CA PHE A 146 -6.79 17.09 -7.42
C PHE A 146 -5.57 16.24 -7.79
N ASP A 147 -4.68 16.72 -8.64
CA ASP A 147 -3.40 16.08 -8.92
C ASP A 147 -2.56 15.91 -7.63
N ARG A 148 -2.49 16.95 -6.80
CA ARG A 148 -1.80 16.89 -5.50
C ARG A 148 -2.43 15.90 -4.53
N ILE A 149 -3.77 15.83 -4.49
CA ILE A 149 -4.50 14.87 -3.66
C ILE A 149 -4.16 13.44 -4.09
N GLY A 150 -4.28 13.12 -5.37
CA GLY A 150 -3.96 11.79 -5.90
C GLY A 150 -2.52 11.39 -5.59
N ARG A 151 -1.56 12.29 -5.82
CA ARG A 151 -0.15 12.04 -5.54
C ARG A 151 0.14 11.83 -4.06
N LEU A 152 -0.50 12.57 -3.17
CA LEU A 152 -0.28 12.43 -1.72
C LEU A 152 -0.89 11.13 -1.17
N THR A 153 -2.04 10.73 -1.68
CA THR A 153 -2.78 9.57 -1.13
C THR A 153 -2.30 8.24 -1.66
N ASP A 154 -2.05 8.14 -2.97
CA ASP A 154 -1.70 6.88 -3.63
C ASP A 154 -0.53 7.02 -4.62
N GLY A 155 0.09 8.19 -4.68
CA GLY A 155 1.22 8.46 -5.55
C GLY A 155 0.85 8.69 -7.02
N GLY A 156 -0.41 8.53 -7.42
CA GLY A 156 -0.86 8.71 -8.80
C GLY A 156 -1.01 10.17 -9.20
N SER A 157 -0.46 10.57 -10.37
CA SER A 157 -0.83 11.83 -10.99
C SER A 157 -2.25 11.78 -11.55
N ALA A 158 -2.86 12.93 -11.76
CA ALA A 158 -4.19 12.98 -12.39
C ALA A 158 -4.23 12.28 -13.76
N ASP A 159 -3.10 12.19 -14.47
CA ASP A 159 -2.97 11.49 -15.77
C ASP A 159 -2.99 9.96 -15.63
N THR A 160 -2.65 9.43 -14.48
CA THR A 160 -2.50 7.99 -14.25
C THR A 160 -3.49 7.44 -13.24
N TYR A 161 -4.14 8.32 -12.49
CA TYR A 161 -5.11 7.99 -11.48
C TYR A 161 -6.51 7.96 -12.08
N THR A 162 -7.25 6.86 -11.90
CA THR A 162 -8.60 6.79 -12.45
C THR A 162 -9.60 7.61 -11.62
N LEU A 163 -10.63 8.13 -12.28
CA LEU A 163 -11.73 8.80 -11.60
C LEU A 163 -12.38 7.86 -10.56
N PHE A 164 -12.53 6.58 -10.90
CA PHE A 164 -13.05 5.56 -9.99
C PHE A 164 -12.25 5.51 -8.69
N SER A 165 -10.94 5.35 -8.77
CA SER A 165 -10.06 5.24 -7.60
C SER A 165 -10.10 6.49 -6.73
N PHE A 166 -10.10 7.67 -7.35
CA PHE A 166 -10.23 8.93 -6.65
C PHE A 166 -11.55 9.05 -5.87
N LEU A 167 -12.66 8.76 -6.53
CA LEU A 167 -13.98 8.82 -5.89
C LEU A 167 -14.16 7.74 -4.82
N GLN A 168 -13.55 6.57 -4.99
CA GLN A 168 -13.58 5.50 -3.99
C GLN A 168 -12.84 5.86 -2.71
N ILE A 169 -11.69 6.54 -2.78
CA ILE A 169 -11.01 7.03 -1.57
C ILE A 169 -11.95 7.94 -0.77
N LEU A 170 -12.63 8.86 -1.43
CA LEU A 170 -13.60 9.74 -0.78
C LEU A 170 -14.78 8.96 -0.18
N ASN A 171 -15.29 7.97 -0.93
CA ASN A 171 -16.42 7.15 -0.51
C ASN A 171 -16.11 6.29 0.71
N GLN A 172 -14.91 5.73 0.78
CA GLN A 172 -14.54 4.73 1.77
C GLN A 172 -13.89 5.32 3.02
N ASN A 173 -13.18 6.44 2.91
CA ASN A 173 -12.33 6.94 3.98
C ASN A 173 -12.81 8.25 4.62
N PHE A 174 -13.71 8.98 3.98
CA PHE A 174 -14.13 10.31 4.44
C PHE A 174 -14.78 10.32 5.82
N LEU A 175 -15.50 9.26 6.18
CA LEU A 175 -16.22 9.12 7.46
C LEU A 175 -15.35 8.53 8.58
N TYR A 176 -14.15 8.06 8.25
CA TYR A 176 -13.32 7.30 9.16
C TYR A 176 -12.12 8.10 9.66
N GLY A 177 -11.59 7.68 10.81
CA GLY A 177 -10.44 8.30 11.44
C GLY A 177 -9.13 7.92 10.75
N ILE A 178 -8.19 8.86 10.74
CA ILE A 178 -6.81 8.63 10.33
C ILE A 178 -5.96 8.45 11.59
N TYR A 179 -5.03 7.50 11.53
CA TYR A 179 -4.21 7.09 12.67
C TYR A 179 -2.74 6.99 12.32
N GLN A 180 -1.90 7.18 13.33
CA GLN A 180 -0.45 7.02 13.29
C GLN A 180 0.01 5.94 14.28
N PRO A 181 1.11 5.23 14.02
CA PRO A 181 1.68 4.30 14.99
C PRO A 181 2.09 5.01 16.28
N ARG A 182 1.87 4.36 17.43
CA ARG A 182 2.32 4.86 18.76
C ARG A 182 3.81 4.76 18.96
N VAL A 183 4.44 3.80 18.29
CA VAL A 183 5.90 3.58 18.28
C VAL A 183 6.33 3.23 16.86
N PRO A 184 7.62 3.37 16.52
CA PRO A 184 8.12 2.93 15.20
C PRO A 184 7.70 1.50 14.88
N ASN A 185 7.28 1.27 13.64
CA ASN A 185 6.68 -0.01 13.22
C ASN A 185 7.57 -1.24 13.43
N ASP A 186 8.90 -1.08 13.43
CA ASP A 186 9.86 -2.16 13.68
C ASP A 186 9.84 -2.68 15.11
N VAL A 187 9.56 -1.79 16.09
CA VAL A 187 9.42 -2.16 17.50
C VAL A 187 7.96 -2.36 17.93
N GLY A 188 7.01 -1.87 17.15
CA GLY A 188 5.58 -2.04 17.34
C GLY A 188 5.00 -3.15 16.47
N LEU A 189 4.25 -2.78 15.44
CA LEU A 189 3.45 -3.68 14.61
C LEU A 189 4.23 -4.89 14.08
N PHE A 190 5.38 -4.68 13.43
CA PHE A 190 6.09 -5.78 12.78
C PHE A 190 6.82 -6.68 13.76
N ARG A 191 7.22 -6.17 14.92
CA ARG A 191 7.75 -7.01 16.00
C ARG A 191 6.69 -7.96 16.55
N ILE A 192 5.51 -7.44 16.84
CA ILE A 192 4.39 -8.26 17.32
C ILE A 192 3.98 -9.30 16.27
N TRP A 193 3.96 -8.90 15.00
CA TRP A 193 3.63 -9.82 13.91
C TRP A 193 4.66 -10.93 13.77
N GLU A 194 5.95 -10.60 13.77
CA GLU A 194 7.05 -11.55 13.72
C GLU A 194 6.99 -12.55 14.90
N ASP A 195 6.84 -12.04 16.12
CA ASP A 195 6.74 -12.87 17.33
C ASP A 195 5.52 -13.81 17.28
N THR A 196 4.40 -13.35 16.73
CA THR A 196 3.19 -14.18 16.56
C THR A 196 3.42 -15.29 15.54
N LEU A 197 4.05 -15.00 14.41
CA LEU A 197 4.36 -15.99 13.38
C LEU A 197 5.30 -17.06 13.91
N MET A 198 6.37 -16.65 14.60
CA MET A 198 7.33 -17.59 15.22
C MET A 198 6.64 -18.49 16.26
N LYS A 199 5.77 -17.95 17.10
CA LYS A 199 5.00 -18.73 18.08
C LYS A 199 4.07 -19.75 17.41
N ARG A 200 3.61 -19.48 16.19
CA ARG A 200 2.78 -20.40 15.37
C ARG A 200 3.59 -21.40 14.55
N GLY A 201 4.93 -21.40 14.69
CA GLY A 201 5.81 -22.33 13.99
C GLY A 201 6.15 -21.92 12.54
N VAL A 202 5.90 -20.66 12.15
CA VAL A 202 6.35 -20.15 10.85
C VAL A 202 7.88 -19.97 10.88
N SER A 203 8.57 -20.55 9.92
CA SER A 203 9.99 -20.31 9.70
C SER A 203 10.17 -18.96 8.99
N ILE A 204 10.97 -18.07 9.57
CA ILE A 204 11.26 -16.75 8.96
C ILE A 204 12.73 -16.64 8.63
N MET A 205 13.04 -16.43 7.36
CA MET A 205 14.41 -16.27 6.88
C MET A 205 14.58 -14.86 6.32
N LYS A 206 15.27 -14.01 7.08
CA LYS A 206 15.67 -12.65 6.66
C LYS A 206 17.05 -12.68 6.02
N ASN A 207 17.39 -11.64 5.25
CA ASN A 207 18.59 -11.54 4.43
C ASN A 207 18.74 -12.68 3.41
N ALA A 208 17.62 -13.23 2.94
CA ALA A 208 17.60 -14.32 1.99
C ALA A 208 16.86 -13.92 0.71
N ALA A 209 17.51 -14.11 -0.42
CA ALA A 209 16.94 -13.88 -1.74
C ALA A 209 16.89 -15.19 -2.53
N ILE A 210 15.94 -15.29 -3.46
CA ILE A 210 15.89 -16.39 -4.40
C ILE A 210 17.11 -16.31 -5.32
N ASP A 211 17.89 -17.39 -5.35
CA ASP A 211 18.98 -17.60 -6.30
C ASP A 211 18.49 -18.33 -7.55
N ARG A 212 17.69 -19.39 -7.38
CA ARG A 212 17.06 -20.14 -8.47
C ARG A 212 15.84 -20.95 -8.00
N PHE A 213 15.03 -21.37 -8.94
CA PHE A 213 13.94 -22.33 -8.74
C PHE A 213 14.40 -23.73 -9.16
N ILE A 214 13.83 -24.75 -8.52
CA ILE A 214 13.98 -26.15 -8.92
C ILE A 214 12.65 -26.53 -9.56
N VAL A 215 12.67 -26.81 -10.87
CA VAL A 215 11.49 -27.08 -11.67
C VAL A 215 11.49 -28.56 -12.06
N GLY A 216 10.32 -29.20 -11.99
CA GLY A 216 10.08 -30.58 -12.39
C GLY A 216 8.75 -30.72 -13.14
N ASN A 217 8.43 -31.94 -13.53
CA ASN A 217 7.10 -32.28 -14.04
C ASN A 217 6.24 -32.80 -12.89
N ALA A 218 4.94 -32.55 -12.93
CA ALA A 218 4.01 -33.00 -11.89
C ALA A 218 4.01 -34.53 -11.70
N SER A 219 4.37 -35.29 -12.76
CA SER A 219 4.50 -36.75 -12.73
C SER A 219 5.64 -37.25 -11.83
N ASP A 220 6.60 -36.40 -11.52
CA ASP A 220 7.80 -36.75 -10.73
C ASP A 220 7.60 -36.46 -9.23
N ALA A 221 6.50 -35.76 -8.89
CA ALA A 221 6.09 -35.46 -7.51
C ALA A 221 5.08 -36.52 -7.04
N SER A 222 5.54 -37.55 -6.36
CA SER A 222 4.81 -38.77 -6.00
C SER A 222 3.70 -38.64 -4.95
N ASP A 223 2.93 -37.55 -4.87
CA ASP A 223 1.80 -37.42 -3.93
C ASP A 223 0.67 -36.48 -4.41
N ALA A 224 0.47 -36.30 -5.72
CA ALA A 224 -0.66 -35.54 -6.27
C ALA A 224 -1.90 -36.45 -6.44
N SER A 225 -2.57 -36.83 -5.33
CA SER A 225 -3.75 -37.73 -5.36
C SER A 225 -5.10 -37.01 -5.62
N ASP A 226 -5.14 -35.70 -5.91
CA ASP A 226 -6.40 -34.96 -6.07
C ASP A 226 -6.60 -34.23 -7.41
N ALA A 227 -5.91 -34.62 -8.47
CA ALA A 227 -6.15 -34.08 -9.81
C ALA A 227 -6.96 -35.08 -10.68
N SER A 228 -8.29 -35.06 -10.56
CA SER A 228 -9.20 -35.66 -11.53
C SER A 228 -9.64 -34.60 -12.54
N ASP A 229 -9.51 -34.95 -13.84
CA ASP A 229 -10.03 -34.27 -15.03
C ASP A 229 -9.30 -33.00 -15.52
N ALA A 230 -8.10 -33.18 -16.10
CA ALA A 230 -7.60 -32.27 -17.13
C ALA A 230 -7.04 -33.06 -18.31
N SER A 231 -7.37 -32.63 -19.53
CA SER A 231 -7.01 -33.22 -20.81
C SER A 231 -5.51 -33.55 -20.95
N ALA A 232 -5.19 -34.73 -21.45
CA ALA A 232 -3.93 -35.44 -21.38
C ALA A 232 -2.73 -34.90 -22.20
N ASP A 233 -2.67 -33.62 -22.61
CA ASP A 233 -1.68 -33.17 -23.61
C ASP A 233 -0.64 -32.12 -23.17
N ALA A 234 -0.67 -31.62 -21.93
CA ALA A 234 0.42 -30.81 -21.41
C ALA A 234 0.77 -31.29 -19.98
N LYS A 235 1.90 -31.97 -19.81
CA LYS A 235 2.40 -32.28 -18.47
C LYS A 235 2.55 -30.99 -17.68
N ALA A 236 1.70 -30.79 -16.65
CA ALA A 236 1.74 -29.63 -15.78
C ALA A 236 3.14 -29.52 -15.14
N LYS A 237 3.74 -28.34 -15.23
CA LYS A 237 5.03 -28.06 -14.59
C LYS A 237 4.81 -27.68 -13.13
N VAL A 238 5.76 -28.04 -12.28
CA VAL A 238 5.74 -27.69 -10.85
C VAL A 238 7.08 -27.12 -10.40
N VAL A 239 7.05 -26.23 -9.42
CA VAL A 239 8.22 -25.80 -8.70
C VAL A 239 8.37 -26.72 -7.47
N SER A 240 9.33 -27.62 -7.49
CA SER A 240 9.58 -28.59 -6.41
C SER A 240 10.45 -28.03 -5.28
N GLY A 241 11.12 -26.91 -5.52
CA GLY A 241 11.96 -26.28 -4.52
C GLY A 241 12.51 -24.94 -4.96
N ILE A 242 13.14 -24.26 -4.01
CA ILE A 242 13.86 -23.01 -4.24
C ILE A 242 15.27 -23.10 -3.66
N VAL A 243 16.20 -22.40 -4.27
CA VAL A 243 17.54 -22.19 -3.75
C VAL A 243 17.64 -20.75 -3.27
N LEU A 244 18.00 -20.57 -2.03
CA LEU A 244 18.16 -19.27 -1.38
C LEU A 244 19.63 -18.94 -1.20
N ARG A 245 19.95 -17.66 -1.29
CA ARG A 245 21.28 -17.11 -1.00
C ARG A 245 21.16 -15.99 0.04
N ASP A 246 22.09 -15.97 1.00
CA ASP A 246 22.21 -14.82 1.91
C ASP A 246 22.60 -13.57 1.11
N SER A 247 21.84 -12.50 1.27
CA SER A 247 22.04 -11.23 0.55
C SER A 247 23.25 -10.43 1.02
N ARG A 248 23.91 -10.84 2.13
CA ARG A 248 25.01 -10.09 2.77
C ARG A 248 26.39 -10.74 2.59
N ALA A 249 26.46 -12.03 2.29
CA ALA A 249 27.71 -12.78 2.27
C ALA A 249 27.74 -13.83 1.16
N GLU A 250 28.95 -14.23 0.75
CA GLU A 250 29.19 -15.45 -0.03
C GLU A 250 28.95 -16.69 0.85
N SER A 251 27.69 -16.96 1.18
CA SER A 251 27.29 -18.14 1.95
C SER A 251 26.93 -19.29 1.00
N ARG A 252 26.96 -20.51 1.53
CA ARG A 252 26.47 -21.67 0.77
C ARG A 252 24.98 -21.51 0.49
N PRO A 253 24.54 -21.79 -0.74
CA PRO A 253 23.13 -21.78 -1.07
C PRO A 253 22.34 -22.75 -0.18
N ILE A 254 21.16 -22.32 0.25
CA ILE A 254 20.24 -23.14 1.06
C ILE A 254 19.16 -23.66 0.11
N VAL A 255 18.99 -24.98 0.06
CA VAL A 255 17.96 -25.63 -0.74
C VAL A 255 16.75 -25.93 0.15
N CYS A 256 15.56 -25.49 -0.27
CA CYS A 256 14.30 -25.76 0.42
C CYS A 256 13.33 -26.44 -0.55
N GLY A 257 12.85 -27.63 -0.18
CA GLY A 257 11.74 -28.28 -0.87
C GLY A 257 10.41 -27.54 -0.59
N CYS A 258 9.51 -27.50 -1.55
CA CYS A 258 8.22 -26.82 -1.36
C CYS A 258 7.11 -27.42 -2.21
N LYS A 259 5.89 -27.46 -1.63
CA LYS A 259 4.68 -27.84 -2.37
C LYS A 259 4.08 -26.67 -3.12
N ARG A 260 4.16 -25.46 -2.61
CA ARG A 260 3.66 -24.23 -3.23
C ARG A 260 4.58 -23.06 -2.98
N VAL A 261 4.75 -22.22 -3.99
CA VAL A 261 5.53 -20.96 -3.91
C VAL A 261 4.61 -19.78 -4.18
N ILE A 262 4.65 -18.78 -3.31
CA ILE A 262 3.86 -17.55 -3.42
C ILE A 262 4.81 -16.35 -3.45
N LEU A 263 4.84 -15.64 -4.57
CA LEU A 263 5.59 -14.40 -4.73
C LEU A 263 4.75 -13.24 -4.18
N ALA A 264 4.94 -12.91 -2.91
CA ALA A 264 4.25 -11.82 -2.20
C ALA A 264 5.00 -10.48 -2.35
N CYS A 265 5.33 -10.15 -3.60
CA CYS A 265 6.12 -9.00 -3.99
C CYS A 265 5.33 -8.09 -4.94
N PRO A 266 5.71 -6.80 -5.06
CA PRO A 266 5.18 -5.94 -6.10
C PRO A 266 5.43 -6.52 -7.50
N PRO A 267 4.57 -6.23 -8.51
CA PRO A 267 4.67 -6.81 -9.85
C PRO A 267 6.04 -6.63 -10.51
N GLN A 268 6.67 -5.46 -10.34
CA GLN A 268 8.02 -5.18 -10.84
C GLN A 268 9.07 -6.14 -10.25
N GLU A 269 8.96 -6.47 -8.97
CA GLU A 269 9.88 -7.39 -8.32
C GLU A 269 9.58 -8.85 -8.74
N VAL A 270 8.31 -9.21 -8.89
CA VAL A 270 7.91 -10.50 -9.48
C VAL A 270 8.53 -10.65 -10.87
N GLN A 271 8.37 -9.66 -11.75
CA GLN A 271 8.95 -9.68 -13.09
C GLN A 271 10.48 -9.80 -13.06
N ARG A 272 11.15 -9.07 -12.15
CA ARG A 272 12.61 -9.16 -11.98
C ARG A 272 13.05 -10.57 -11.57
N ILE A 273 12.33 -11.21 -10.65
CA ILE A 273 12.59 -12.58 -10.22
C ILE A 273 12.40 -13.54 -11.39
N LEU A 274 11.28 -13.45 -12.11
CA LEU A 274 10.98 -14.33 -13.25
C LEU A 274 11.97 -14.15 -14.40
N SER A 275 12.34 -12.92 -14.73
CA SER A 275 13.28 -12.62 -15.83
C SER A 275 14.71 -13.10 -15.55
N ALA A 276 15.08 -13.28 -14.29
CA ALA A 276 16.36 -13.89 -13.92
C ALA A 276 16.40 -15.41 -14.18
N HIS A 277 15.24 -16.04 -14.47
CA HIS A 277 15.06 -17.46 -14.62
C HIS A 277 14.30 -17.75 -15.92
N SER A 278 15.02 -18.10 -16.98
CA SER A 278 14.47 -18.23 -18.34
C SER A 278 13.31 -19.22 -18.43
N GLU A 279 13.31 -20.28 -17.60
CA GLU A 279 12.24 -21.28 -17.50
C GLU A 279 10.93 -20.70 -16.95
N LEU A 280 10.99 -19.63 -16.18
CA LEU A 280 9.83 -19.00 -15.53
C LEU A 280 9.35 -17.73 -16.22
N GLY A 281 10.05 -17.21 -17.22
CA GLY A 281 9.81 -15.88 -17.78
C GLY A 281 8.38 -15.59 -18.21
N ALA A 282 7.63 -16.60 -18.68
CA ALA A 282 6.23 -16.49 -19.07
C ALA A 282 5.23 -17.08 -18.05
N ALA A 283 5.67 -17.30 -16.80
CA ALA A 283 4.89 -18.03 -15.80
C ALA A 283 3.47 -17.49 -15.58
N PHE A 284 3.28 -16.18 -15.61
CA PHE A 284 1.96 -15.55 -15.41
C PHE A 284 1.29 -15.09 -16.72
N GLY A 285 1.88 -15.43 -17.87
CA GLY A 285 1.33 -15.18 -19.18
C GLY A 285 1.38 -13.71 -19.64
N PRO A 286 0.95 -13.44 -20.88
CA PRO A 286 1.10 -12.11 -21.51
C PRO A 286 0.25 -11.02 -20.83
N GLY A 287 -0.80 -11.39 -20.11
CA GLY A 287 -1.61 -10.43 -19.35
C GLY A 287 -0.83 -9.80 -18.20
N PHE A 288 0.05 -10.56 -17.54
CA PHE A 288 0.93 -10.03 -16.49
C PHE A 288 2.00 -9.10 -17.08
N ASP A 289 2.59 -9.46 -18.21
CA ASP A 289 3.59 -8.65 -18.90
C ASP A 289 2.99 -7.30 -19.33
N ARG A 290 1.79 -7.33 -19.91
CA ARG A 290 1.05 -6.13 -20.27
C ARG A 290 0.72 -5.26 -19.07
N PHE A 291 0.17 -5.85 -17.99
CA PHE A 291 -0.10 -5.14 -16.74
C PHE A 291 1.16 -4.45 -16.22
N GLN A 292 2.30 -5.14 -16.27
CA GLN A 292 3.58 -4.62 -15.82
C GLN A 292 4.06 -3.41 -16.65
N GLN A 293 3.92 -3.48 -17.98
CA GLN A 293 4.31 -2.40 -18.91
C GLN A 293 3.47 -1.14 -18.72
N GLU A 294 2.21 -1.29 -18.38
CA GLU A 294 1.22 -0.22 -18.26
C GLU A 294 1.05 0.29 -16.81
N THR A 295 1.71 -0.37 -15.85
CA THR A 295 1.73 0.07 -14.45
C THR A 295 2.83 1.11 -14.23
N GLN A 296 2.47 2.24 -13.65
CA GLN A 296 3.41 3.26 -13.22
C GLN A 296 3.76 3.10 -11.75
N TYR A 297 5.04 3.20 -11.46
CA TYR A 297 5.58 3.20 -10.10
C TYR A 297 6.09 4.58 -9.76
N LEU A 298 5.68 5.10 -8.63
CA LEU A 298 5.92 6.49 -8.27
C LEU A 298 7.03 6.60 -7.24
N PRO A 299 8.05 7.42 -7.50
CA PRO A 299 9.08 7.69 -6.54
C PRO A 299 8.55 8.71 -5.51
N TYR A 300 8.31 8.25 -4.29
CA TYR A 300 8.29 9.14 -3.14
C TYR A 300 9.73 9.32 -2.66
N ILE A 301 10.21 10.56 -2.65
CA ILE A 301 11.54 10.84 -2.12
C ILE A 301 11.35 11.24 -0.66
N SER A 302 11.64 10.31 0.23
CA SER A 302 11.41 10.50 1.67
C SER A 302 12.63 11.09 2.36
N VAL A 303 12.39 12.14 3.14
CA VAL A 303 13.40 12.78 3.99
C VAL A 303 12.88 12.84 5.41
N ILE A 304 13.68 12.38 6.37
CA ILE A 304 13.36 12.49 7.78
C ILE A 304 14.31 13.47 8.46
N PHE A 305 13.73 14.35 9.24
CA PHE A 305 14.42 15.36 10.02
C PHE A 305 14.26 15.10 11.51
N HIS A 306 15.36 15.21 12.28
CA HIS A 306 15.36 15.01 13.72
C HIS A 306 15.97 16.23 14.42
N TRP A 307 15.35 16.60 15.55
CA TRP A 307 15.86 17.61 16.49
C TRP A 307 16.00 17.02 17.88
N ARG A 308 17.10 17.40 18.55
CA ARG A 308 17.33 17.10 19.97
C ARG A 308 16.42 17.88 20.91
N SER A 309 15.87 18.97 20.44
CA SER A 309 14.93 19.82 21.17
C SER A 309 13.49 19.43 20.88
N ALA A 310 12.62 19.55 21.88
CA ALA A 310 11.18 19.47 21.69
C ALA A 310 10.69 20.80 21.11
N LEU A 311 10.30 20.78 19.83
CA LEU A 311 9.76 21.95 19.12
C LEU A 311 8.25 21.93 19.19
N ARG A 312 7.64 23.12 19.26
CA ARG A 312 6.21 23.28 19.02
C ARG A 312 6.00 23.51 17.53
N VAL A 313 5.69 22.45 16.80
CA VAL A 313 5.37 22.53 15.38
C VAL A 313 3.85 22.51 15.24
N PRO A 314 3.23 23.50 14.57
CA PRO A 314 1.79 23.50 14.35
C PRO A 314 1.37 22.25 13.59
N THR A 315 0.29 21.59 14.03
CA THR A 315 -0.32 20.49 13.27
C THR A 315 -1.00 21.08 12.06
N ILE A 316 -0.27 21.15 10.95
CA ILE A 316 -0.80 21.59 9.67
C ILE A 316 -0.81 20.36 8.78
N TRP A 317 -2.00 19.90 8.42
CA TRP A 317 -2.14 19.08 7.27
C TRP A 317 -2.79 19.94 6.18
N GLY A 318 -2.06 20.19 5.16
CA GLY A 318 -2.58 20.77 3.95
C GLY A 318 -2.05 19.97 2.77
N TYR A 319 -2.72 20.10 1.64
CA TYR A 319 -2.09 19.74 0.39
C TYR A 319 -0.84 20.55 0.27
N PRO A 320 0.28 19.90 0.06
CA PRO A 320 1.54 20.59 -0.03
C PRO A 320 1.50 21.54 -1.24
N ARG A 321 1.26 22.80 -0.98
CA ARG A 321 1.28 23.84 -2.04
C ARG A 321 2.71 24.23 -2.43
N THR A 322 3.69 23.57 -1.84
CA THR A 322 5.09 23.74 -2.24
C THR A 322 5.31 23.21 -3.64
N SER A 323 6.35 23.68 -4.31
CA SER A 323 6.63 23.37 -5.72
C SER A 323 6.86 21.86 -5.93
N TRP A 324 7.54 21.19 -5.00
CA TRP A 324 7.76 19.75 -5.07
C TRP A 324 6.66 18.91 -4.43
N GLY A 325 5.56 19.54 -3.98
CA GLY A 325 4.49 18.84 -3.30
C GLY A 325 4.96 18.15 -2.02
N VAL A 326 5.71 18.87 -1.16
CA VAL A 326 6.29 18.30 0.06
C VAL A 326 5.20 18.03 1.10
N GLY A 327 4.71 16.78 1.14
CA GLY A 327 3.86 16.30 2.23
C GLY A 327 4.69 16.03 3.48
N ASN A 328 4.11 16.22 4.67
CA ASN A 328 4.84 15.95 5.90
C ASN A 328 3.92 15.59 7.07
N ILE A 329 4.47 14.87 8.05
CA ILE A 329 3.85 14.60 9.35
C ILE A 329 4.89 14.83 10.44
N VAL A 330 4.49 15.51 11.52
CA VAL A 330 5.28 15.61 12.75
C VAL A 330 5.05 14.31 13.53
N LEU A 331 5.94 13.33 13.33
CA LEU A 331 5.79 12.00 13.90
C LEU A 331 5.82 12.01 15.43
N SER A 332 6.64 12.89 16.02
CA SER A 332 6.76 13.04 17.47
C SER A 332 5.49 13.53 18.18
N ASP A 333 4.47 14.00 17.44
CA ASP A 333 3.15 14.33 18.01
C ASP A 333 2.33 13.05 18.31
N TYR A 334 2.69 11.90 17.72
CA TYR A 334 1.93 10.65 17.78
C TYR A 334 2.78 9.47 18.24
N MET A 335 4.08 9.49 17.93
CA MET A 335 4.99 8.37 18.07
C MET A 335 5.98 8.60 19.19
N GLU A 336 6.16 7.63 20.06
CA GLU A 336 7.17 7.65 21.12
C GLU A 336 8.52 7.18 20.56
N PHE A 337 9.52 8.06 20.68
CA PHE A 337 10.90 7.77 20.32
C PHE A 337 11.74 7.61 21.57
N ASN A 338 12.28 6.43 21.80
CA ASN A 338 13.20 6.16 22.91
C ASN A 338 14.65 6.61 22.59
N ASP A 339 14.79 7.72 21.88
CA ASP A 339 16.08 8.29 21.47
C ASP A 339 16.13 9.79 21.84
N PRO A 340 17.05 10.21 22.72
CA PRO A 340 17.15 11.61 23.13
C PRO A 340 17.51 12.58 21.99
N ARG A 341 17.99 12.04 20.85
CA ARG A 341 18.31 12.80 19.63
C ARG A 341 17.05 13.07 18.78
N SER A 342 15.92 12.44 19.11
CA SER A 342 14.68 12.43 18.33
C SER A 342 13.51 12.99 19.16
N LYS A 343 13.70 14.17 19.80
CA LYS A 343 12.63 14.84 20.56
C LYS A 343 11.57 15.43 19.65
N THR A 344 11.96 15.91 18.48
CA THR A 344 11.06 16.27 17.39
C THR A 344 11.49 15.52 16.15
N VAL A 345 10.55 14.89 15.46
CA VAL A 345 10.78 14.15 14.23
C VAL A 345 9.73 14.54 13.20
N ILE A 346 10.19 14.99 12.03
CA ILE A 346 9.33 15.29 10.90
C ILE A 346 9.67 14.33 9.77
N SER A 347 8.68 13.54 9.34
CA SER A 347 8.76 12.74 8.12
C SER A 347 8.18 13.55 6.98
N ALA A 348 8.96 13.78 5.94
CA ALA A 348 8.59 14.54 4.77
C ALA A 348 8.76 13.72 3.49
N VAL A 349 7.92 13.98 2.49
CA VAL A 349 7.95 13.28 1.21
C VAL A 349 7.73 14.24 0.05
N VAL A 350 8.58 14.13 -0.98
CA VAL A 350 8.39 14.81 -2.27
C VAL A 350 7.45 13.96 -3.12
N THR A 351 6.32 14.53 -3.52
CA THR A 351 5.32 13.85 -4.36
C THR A 351 5.35 14.30 -5.83
N MET A 352 6.07 15.38 -6.13
CA MET A 352 6.21 15.96 -7.48
C MET A 352 7.67 16.12 -7.87
N PRO A 353 8.42 15.02 -8.04
CA PRO A 353 9.86 15.07 -8.28
C PRO A 353 10.26 15.68 -9.63
N ASP A 354 9.33 15.76 -10.57
CA ASP A 354 9.54 16.34 -11.91
C ASP A 354 9.30 17.87 -11.98
N ARG A 355 8.63 18.44 -10.96
CA ARG A 355 8.34 19.88 -10.97
C ARG A 355 9.55 20.70 -10.53
N PRO A 356 9.89 21.79 -11.25
CA PRO A 356 10.97 22.67 -10.82
C PRO A 356 10.60 23.43 -9.54
N SER A 357 11.55 23.55 -8.63
CA SER A 357 11.42 24.38 -7.43
C SER A 357 11.35 25.87 -7.82
N GLU A 358 10.58 26.65 -7.09
CA GLU A 358 10.43 28.09 -7.35
C GLU A 358 11.76 28.84 -7.20
N LEU A 359 12.61 28.43 -6.26
CA LEU A 359 13.89 29.08 -6.01
C LEU A 359 14.98 28.57 -6.94
N LEU A 360 15.20 27.26 -6.98
CA LEU A 360 16.32 26.67 -7.71
C LEU A 360 16.06 26.55 -9.20
N LYS A 361 14.79 26.61 -9.64
CA LYS A 361 14.35 26.33 -11.01
C LYS A 361 14.73 24.93 -11.50
N LEU A 362 15.05 24.03 -10.58
CA LEU A 362 15.39 22.63 -10.80
C LEU A 362 14.36 21.73 -10.15
N SER A 363 14.09 20.59 -10.76
CA SER A 363 13.29 19.52 -10.17
C SER A 363 14.16 18.65 -9.23
N ALA A 364 13.55 17.81 -8.43
CA ALA A 364 14.29 16.85 -7.62
C ALA A 364 15.08 15.86 -8.50
N ASN A 365 14.53 15.51 -9.67
CA ASN A 365 15.21 14.67 -10.64
C ASN A 365 16.44 15.36 -11.26
N ASP A 366 16.40 16.68 -11.46
CA ASP A 366 17.57 17.42 -11.98
C ASP A 366 18.71 17.50 -10.98
N ILE A 367 18.39 17.54 -9.67
CA ILE A 367 19.40 17.64 -8.64
C ILE A 367 20.16 16.31 -8.48
N GLY A 368 19.48 15.17 -8.42
CA GLY A 368 20.08 13.84 -8.33
C GLY A 368 20.96 13.56 -7.10
N ASP A 369 21.34 14.59 -6.36
CA ASP A 369 22.17 14.52 -5.15
C ASP A 369 21.32 14.55 -3.89
N LYS A 370 21.55 13.57 -3.00
CA LYS A 370 20.79 13.44 -1.73
C LYS A 370 20.85 14.69 -0.86
N ARG A 371 22.03 15.31 -0.73
CA ARG A 371 22.21 16.51 0.12
C ARG A 371 21.48 17.71 -0.47
N GLY A 372 21.53 17.89 -1.77
CA GLY A 372 20.81 18.94 -2.49
C GLY A 372 19.30 18.81 -2.30
N VAL A 373 18.78 17.58 -2.48
CA VAL A 373 17.35 17.30 -2.28
C VAL A 373 16.93 17.54 -0.82
N MET A 374 17.67 17.05 0.17
CA MET A 374 17.36 17.26 1.59
C MET A 374 17.30 18.75 1.94
N ARG A 375 18.26 19.55 1.46
CA ARG A 375 18.28 21.02 1.68
C ARG A 375 17.06 21.69 1.06
N GLU A 376 16.68 21.31 -0.15
CA GLU A 376 15.53 21.92 -0.82
C GLU A 376 14.22 21.52 -0.16
N VAL A 377 14.06 20.23 0.25
CA VAL A 377 12.90 19.77 1.02
C VAL A 377 12.78 20.57 2.33
N PHE A 378 13.89 20.75 3.06
CA PHE A 378 13.86 21.53 4.29
C PHE A 378 13.48 23.00 4.03
N ARG A 379 14.00 23.60 2.96
CA ARG A 379 13.64 24.96 2.56
C ARG A 379 12.13 25.07 2.25
N GLN A 380 11.55 24.07 1.58
CA GLN A 380 10.11 24.03 1.30
C GLN A 380 9.29 23.76 2.57
N LEU A 381 9.80 22.98 3.53
CA LEU A 381 9.19 22.85 4.87
C LEU A 381 9.16 24.19 5.62
N LYS A 382 10.19 25.02 5.47
CA LYS A 382 10.20 26.38 6.06
C LYS A 382 9.18 27.33 5.42
N GLN A 383 8.65 27.04 4.23
CA GLN A 383 7.50 27.79 3.71
C GLN A 383 6.21 27.45 4.47
N ILE A 384 6.12 26.22 5.01
CA ILE A 384 4.99 25.75 5.82
C ILE A 384 5.19 26.15 7.28
N TYR A 385 6.42 26.04 7.79
CA TYR A 385 6.83 26.28 9.17
C TYR A 385 7.99 27.30 9.21
N PRO A 386 7.74 28.61 9.10
CA PRO A 386 8.80 29.62 8.97
C PRO A 386 9.83 29.61 10.09
N ASP A 387 9.38 29.34 11.32
CA ASP A 387 10.20 29.38 12.54
C ASP A 387 10.94 28.05 12.81
N LEU A 388 10.84 27.05 11.90
CA LEU A 388 11.51 25.77 12.08
C LEU A 388 13.04 25.95 12.06
N PRO A 389 13.77 25.60 13.15
CA PRO A 389 15.23 25.70 13.17
C PRO A 389 15.87 24.63 12.28
N GLU A 390 17.16 24.80 11.96
CA GLU A 390 17.92 23.78 11.25
C GLU A 390 17.88 22.45 12.01
N PRO A 391 17.71 21.31 11.31
CA PRO A 391 17.66 20.00 11.95
C PRO A 391 19.04 19.57 12.46
N ASP A 392 19.08 18.90 13.61
CA ASP A 392 20.31 18.29 14.10
C ASP A 392 20.75 17.12 13.20
N TYR A 393 19.78 16.38 12.65
CA TYR A 393 20.01 15.26 11.73
C TYR A 393 18.98 15.23 10.63
N GLN A 394 19.41 14.81 9.43
CA GLN A 394 18.53 14.62 8.27
C GLN A 394 18.96 13.39 7.48
N PHE A 395 17.99 12.59 7.03
CA PHE A 395 18.25 11.34 6.34
C PHE A 395 17.38 11.18 5.10
N LEU A 396 18.01 10.74 4.02
CA LEU A 396 17.39 10.25 2.81
C LEU A 396 18.01 8.89 2.52
N THR A 397 17.46 7.83 3.09
CA THR A 397 18.08 6.50 3.11
C THR A 397 17.38 5.52 2.17
N GLN A 398 16.07 5.61 2.07
CA GLN A 398 15.25 4.63 1.37
C GLN A 398 14.90 5.02 -0.07
N SER A 399 15.50 6.07 -0.61
CA SER A 399 15.37 6.45 -2.01
C SER A 399 16.74 6.40 -2.69
N ALA A 400 16.78 5.87 -3.90
CA ALA A 400 17.97 5.81 -4.73
C ALA A 400 17.77 6.67 -5.99
N TYR A 401 18.84 7.23 -6.51
CA TYR A 401 18.86 7.95 -7.77
C TYR A 401 19.53 7.10 -8.84
N ASP A 402 18.84 6.90 -9.95
CA ASP A 402 19.40 6.26 -11.13
C ASP A 402 20.00 7.33 -12.05
N ALA A 403 21.31 7.31 -12.16
CA ALA A 403 22.06 8.27 -12.99
C ALA A 403 21.83 8.04 -14.50
N ALA A 404 21.49 6.83 -14.92
CA ALA A 404 21.25 6.51 -16.32
C ALA A 404 19.93 7.12 -16.82
N SER A 405 18.85 6.94 -16.06
CA SER A 405 17.54 7.53 -16.38
C SER A 405 17.40 8.97 -15.86
N ARG A 406 18.32 9.45 -15.03
CA ARG A 406 18.28 10.75 -14.33
C ARG A 406 17.00 10.92 -13.51
N ARG A 407 16.59 9.86 -12.78
CA ARG A 407 15.37 9.83 -11.98
C ARG A 407 15.58 9.16 -10.62
N TRP A 408 14.78 9.56 -9.66
CA TRP A 408 14.67 8.85 -8.40
C TRP A 408 13.87 7.57 -8.62
N VAL A 409 14.41 6.47 -8.10
CA VAL A 409 13.81 5.14 -8.24
C VAL A 409 12.74 4.92 -7.18
N PRO A 410 11.56 4.39 -7.54
CA PRO A 410 10.52 4.02 -6.58
C PRO A 410 11.03 3.01 -5.56
N PHE A 411 10.87 3.32 -4.29
CA PHE A 411 11.27 2.40 -3.22
C PHE A 411 10.37 1.17 -3.18
N ASN A 412 10.95 -0.01 -3.35
CA ASN A 412 10.24 -1.29 -3.39
C ASN A 412 9.13 -1.41 -4.43
N HIS A 413 8.96 -0.44 -5.33
CA HIS A 413 7.85 -0.42 -6.30
C HIS A 413 6.47 -0.67 -5.66
N ALA A 414 6.28 -0.20 -4.42
CA ALA A 414 5.08 -0.47 -3.64
C ALA A 414 3.93 0.49 -3.96
N PHE A 415 4.25 1.71 -4.35
CA PHE A 415 3.27 2.69 -4.80
C PHE A 415 3.13 2.58 -6.31
N MET A 416 2.00 2.02 -6.74
CA MET A 416 1.72 1.79 -8.15
C MET A 416 0.33 2.28 -8.52
N THR A 417 0.20 2.79 -9.74
CA THR A 417 -1.08 3.11 -10.37
C THR A 417 -1.17 2.43 -11.72
N THR A 418 -2.35 1.96 -12.05
CA THR A 418 -2.63 1.33 -13.33
C THR A 418 -4.05 1.66 -13.77
N THR A 419 -4.25 1.80 -15.07
CA THR A 419 -5.57 1.90 -15.71
C THR A 419 -6.09 0.53 -16.13
N HIS A 420 -5.28 -0.52 -15.98
CA HIS A 420 -5.64 -1.87 -16.36
C HIS A 420 -6.29 -2.64 -15.21
N GLY A 421 -6.99 -3.70 -15.61
CA GLY A 421 -7.57 -4.66 -14.69
C GLY A 421 -6.52 -5.39 -13.86
N HIS A 422 -6.98 -6.29 -13.03
CA HIS A 422 -6.14 -7.07 -12.13
C HIS A 422 -5.58 -8.32 -12.81
N VAL A 423 -4.48 -8.84 -12.26
CA VAL A 423 -3.85 -10.08 -12.73
C VAL A 423 -4.24 -11.28 -11.87
N PRO A 424 -4.35 -12.50 -12.45
CA PRO A 424 -4.63 -13.71 -11.69
C PRO A 424 -3.55 -14.00 -10.65
N ASN A 425 -3.92 -14.66 -9.56
CA ASN A 425 -2.96 -15.11 -8.55
C ASN A 425 -2.10 -16.27 -9.06
N GLN A 426 -2.72 -17.26 -9.73
CA GLN A 426 -2.05 -18.49 -10.14
C GLN A 426 -1.29 -18.33 -11.46
N SER A 427 -0.17 -19.00 -11.57
CA SER A 427 0.61 -19.13 -12.80
C SER A 427 -0.19 -19.88 -13.88
N VAL A 428 0.00 -19.50 -15.16
CA VAL A 428 -0.59 -20.21 -16.30
C VAL A 428 0.25 -21.42 -16.75
N LEU A 429 1.48 -21.56 -16.24
CA LEU A 429 2.41 -22.64 -16.63
C LEU A 429 2.74 -23.60 -15.49
N TYR A 430 2.58 -23.16 -14.24
CA TYR A 430 2.96 -23.91 -13.04
C TYR A 430 1.78 -24.00 -12.08
N ASP A 431 1.35 -25.21 -11.75
CA ASP A 431 0.16 -25.43 -10.92
C ASP A 431 0.33 -24.93 -9.48
N ASN A 432 1.56 -24.81 -9.01
CA ASN A 432 1.88 -24.49 -7.64
C ASN A 432 2.67 -23.18 -7.44
N LEU A 433 2.73 -22.34 -8.48
CA LEU A 433 3.34 -21.00 -8.41
C LEU A 433 2.28 -19.91 -8.43
N TYR A 434 2.35 -19.02 -7.46
CA TYR A 434 1.39 -17.93 -7.27
C TYR A 434 2.08 -16.58 -7.13
N ASN A 435 1.40 -15.51 -7.51
CA ASN A 435 1.72 -14.16 -7.08
C ASN A 435 0.60 -13.63 -6.17
N CYS A 436 0.94 -12.78 -5.20
CA CYS A 436 -0.04 -12.18 -4.31
C CYS A 436 0.35 -10.75 -3.94
N GLY A 437 -0.61 -9.85 -4.07
CA GLY A 437 -0.46 -8.44 -3.73
C GLY A 437 -1.63 -7.60 -4.20
N VAL A 438 -1.48 -6.29 -4.13
CA VAL A 438 -2.51 -5.34 -4.55
C VAL A 438 -2.89 -5.46 -6.03
N GLN A 439 -1.99 -6.00 -6.86
CA GLN A 439 -2.21 -6.27 -8.28
C GLN A 439 -3.32 -7.28 -8.57
N ASN A 440 -3.71 -8.09 -7.61
CA ASN A 440 -4.73 -9.13 -7.83
C ASN A 440 -6.17 -8.65 -7.63
N GLY A 441 -6.38 -7.46 -7.04
CA GLY A 441 -7.69 -6.81 -6.97
C GLY A 441 -8.74 -7.47 -6.09
N ASN A 442 -8.34 -8.38 -5.21
CA ASN A 442 -9.25 -9.06 -4.27
C ASN A 442 -9.52 -8.23 -3.01
N SER A 443 -9.40 -6.92 -3.13
CA SER A 443 -9.71 -5.95 -2.09
C SER A 443 -10.87 -5.08 -2.52
N SER A 444 -11.61 -4.59 -1.55
CA SER A 444 -12.61 -3.54 -1.78
C SER A 444 -11.99 -2.15 -1.95
N TYR A 445 -10.72 -1.99 -1.60
CA TYR A 445 -9.98 -0.75 -1.82
C TYR A 445 -9.32 -0.80 -3.20
N SER A 446 -9.45 0.28 -3.95
CA SER A 446 -8.90 0.42 -5.30
C SER A 446 -7.50 1.04 -5.32
N PHE A 447 -6.90 1.27 -4.15
CA PHE A 447 -5.59 1.90 -4.02
C PHE A 447 -4.63 1.06 -3.17
N THR A 448 -3.35 1.35 -3.30
CA THR A 448 -2.28 0.67 -2.55
C THR A 448 -2.37 1.03 -1.07
N SER A 449 -2.70 0.06 -0.23
CA SER A 449 -2.85 0.26 1.21
C SER A 449 -2.50 -1.00 2.00
N MET A 450 -2.37 -0.85 3.32
CA MET A 450 -2.26 -1.99 4.24
C MET A 450 -3.47 -2.93 4.05
N GLU A 451 -4.67 -2.37 3.98
CA GLU A 451 -5.91 -3.14 3.79
C GLU A 451 -5.92 -3.92 2.47
N SER A 452 -5.52 -3.29 1.35
CA SER A 452 -5.45 -3.96 0.05
C SER A 452 -4.48 -5.14 0.08
N SER A 453 -3.31 -4.95 0.71
CA SER A 453 -2.29 -5.99 0.85
C SER A 453 -2.80 -7.18 1.64
N VAL A 454 -3.44 -6.91 2.79
CA VAL A 454 -3.98 -7.94 3.70
C VAL A 454 -5.17 -8.66 3.07
N ALA A 455 -6.10 -7.93 2.44
CA ALA A 455 -7.29 -8.52 1.83
C ALA A 455 -6.93 -9.51 0.70
N ASN A 456 -5.96 -9.15 -0.16
CA ASN A 456 -5.47 -10.07 -1.21
C ASN A 456 -4.81 -11.32 -0.62
N ALA A 457 -4.06 -11.16 0.49
CA ALA A 457 -3.44 -12.29 1.19
C ALA A 457 -4.49 -13.25 1.78
N VAL A 458 -5.49 -12.72 2.47
CA VAL A 458 -6.58 -13.52 3.05
C VAL A 458 -7.39 -14.22 1.96
N HIS A 459 -7.66 -13.51 0.84
CA HIS A 459 -8.35 -14.12 -0.30
C HIS A 459 -7.58 -15.33 -0.82
N LEU A 460 -6.31 -15.18 -1.19
CA LEU A 460 -5.50 -16.29 -1.71
C LEU A 460 -5.37 -17.41 -0.69
N ALA A 461 -5.09 -17.10 0.59
CA ALA A 461 -4.96 -18.13 1.62
C ALA A 461 -6.24 -18.97 1.77
N THR A 462 -7.43 -18.34 1.71
CA THR A 462 -8.72 -19.04 1.80
C THR A 462 -9.11 -19.78 0.51
N GLU A 463 -8.55 -19.41 -0.64
CA GLU A 463 -8.65 -20.19 -1.88
C GLU A 463 -7.79 -21.46 -1.79
N LEU A 464 -6.55 -21.33 -1.28
CA LEU A 464 -5.62 -22.44 -1.13
C LEU A 464 -5.98 -23.40 0.02
N GLN A 465 -6.69 -22.92 1.04
CA GLN A 465 -7.13 -23.65 2.23
C GLN A 465 -8.58 -23.29 2.56
N PRO A 466 -9.56 -23.90 1.86
CA PRO A 466 -10.98 -23.55 2.02
C PRO A 466 -11.52 -23.73 3.45
N GLU A 467 -10.92 -24.65 4.24
CA GLU A 467 -11.28 -24.87 5.65
C GLU A 467 -11.08 -23.63 6.54
N LEU A 468 -10.22 -22.70 6.15
CA LEU A 468 -10.03 -21.44 6.89
C LEU A 468 -11.27 -20.56 6.88
N ARG A 469 -12.12 -20.67 5.86
CA ARG A 469 -13.42 -19.98 5.79
C ARG A 469 -14.36 -20.43 6.91
N LEU A 470 -14.30 -21.71 7.28
CA LEU A 470 -15.08 -22.27 8.37
C LEU A 470 -14.66 -21.76 9.74
N ARG A 471 -13.43 -21.22 9.87
CA ARG A 471 -12.93 -20.57 11.09
C ARG A 471 -13.30 -19.09 11.18
N GLY A 472 -14.19 -18.60 10.32
CA GLY A 472 -14.64 -17.22 10.31
C GLY A 472 -13.74 -16.25 9.56
N LEU A 473 -12.63 -16.74 8.96
CA LEU A 473 -11.79 -15.93 8.10
C LEU A 473 -12.47 -15.73 6.75
N ARG A 474 -12.88 -14.52 6.47
CA ARG A 474 -13.48 -14.13 5.18
C ARG A 474 -13.01 -12.73 4.79
N VAL A 475 -12.93 -12.48 3.51
CA VAL A 475 -12.68 -11.11 3.03
C VAL A 475 -13.91 -10.26 3.35
N VAL A 476 -13.72 -9.26 4.20
CA VAL A 476 -14.76 -8.29 4.53
C VAL A 476 -14.91 -7.32 3.37
N LYS A 477 -16.10 -7.25 2.79
CA LYS A 477 -16.37 -6.37 1.64
C LYS A 477 -16.72 -4.97 2.13
N VAL A 478 -16.32 -3.96 1.37
CA VAL A 478 -16.64 -2.55 1.65
C VAL A 478 -18.14 -2.28 1.82
N ARG A 479 -19.01 -3.06 1.19
CA ARG A 479 -20.46 -2.97 1.41
C ARG A 479 -20.88 -3.20 2.86
N GLU A 480 -20.02 -3.82 3.68
CA GLU A 480 -20.22 -4.02 5.11
C GLU A 480 -19.80 -2.81 5.93
N ALA A 481 -19.10 -1.84 5.32
CA ALA A 481 -18.75 -0.56 5.92
C ALA A 481 -19.77 0.53 5.52
N ILE A 482 -19.93 1.51 6.40
CA ILE A 482 -20.72 2.70 6.09
C ILE A 482 -19.93 3.58 5.13
N THR A 483 -20.47 3.81 3.94
CA THR A 483 -19.86 4.67 2.93
C THR A 483 -20.51 6.05 2.88
N VAL A 484 -19.77 7.05 2.43
CA VAL A 484 -20.30 8.42 2.25
C VAL A 484 -21.48 8.42 1.31
N ARG A 485 -21.42 7.65 0.22
CA ARG A 485 -22.51 7.53 -0.76
C ARG A 485 -23.80 6.97 -0.11
N ALA A 486 -23.68 5.97 0.75
CA ALA A 486 -24.81 5.41 1.47
C ALA A 486 -25.45 6.43 2.42
N VAL A 487 -24.62 7.21 3.14
CA VAL A 487 -25.11 8.27 4.04
C VAL A 487 -25.82 9.38 3.26
N VAL A 488 -25.25 9.83 2.16
CA VAL A 488 -25.85 10.86 1.29
C VAL A 488 -27.16 10.37 0.69
N ALA A 489 -27.21 9.13 0.20
CA ALA A 489 -28.45 8.52 -0.32
C ALA A 489 -29.54 8.45 0.76
N ALA A 490 -29.20 8.00 1.97
CA ALA A 490 -30.13 7.97 3.09
C ALA A 490 -30.65 9.37 3.47
N ALA A 491 -29.77 10.38 3.50
CA ALA A 491 -30.15 11.77 3.76
C ALA A 491 -31.13 12.32 2.71
N ILE A 492 -30.89 12.05 1.42
CA ILE A 492 -31.80 12.45 0.34
C ILE A 492 -33.19 11.82 0.52
N VAL A 493 -33.24 10.52 0.84
CA VAL A 493 -34.50 9.82 1.09
C VAL A 493 -35.24 10.43 2.30
N CYS A 494 -34.54 10.69 3.41
CA CYS A 494 -35.13 11.30 4.59
C CYS A 494 -35.73 12.69 4.29
N VAL A 495 -35.02 13.54 3.55
CA VAL A 495 -35.51 14.87 3.13
C VAL A 495 -36.70 14.71 2.23
N GLY A 496 -36.66 13.80 1.27
CA GLY A 496 -37.79 13.51 0.37
C GLY A 496 -39.07 13.09 1.12
N VAL A 497 -38.92 12.18 2.10
CA VAL A 497 -40.04 11.73 2.96
C VAL A 497 -40.58 12.89 3.81
N ALA A 498 -39.72 13.70 4.40
CA ALA A 498 -40.12 14.86 5.19
C ALA A 498 -40.90 15.90 4.34
N CYS A 499 -40.41 16.19 3.13
CA CYS A 499 -41.06 17.13 2.21
C CYS A 499 -42.43 16.60 1.76
N THR A 500 -42.54 15.30 1.43
CA THR A 500 -43.82 14.69 1.05
C THR A 500 -44.79 14.66 2.21
N GLY A 501 -44.35 14.32 3.41
CA GLY A 501 -45.15 14.35 4.64
C GLY A 501 -45.69 15.76 4.93
N PHE A 502 -44.83 16.78 4.80
CA PHE A 502 -45.25 18.18 4.96
C PHE A 502 -46.27 18.64 3.90
N ALA A 503 -46.04 18.25 2.66
CA ALA A 503 -46.98 18.56 1.56
C ALA A 503 -48.35 17.91 1.77
N MET A 504 -48.38 16.63 2.21
CA MET A 504 -49.61 15.91 2.56
C MET A 504 -50.33 16.55 3.76
N HIS A 505 -49.59 16.94 4.79
CA HIS A 505 -50.16 17.62 5.95
C HIS A 505 -50.78 18.96 5.59
N LYS A 506 -50.12 19.76 4.77
CA LYS A 506 -50.65 21.03 4.25
C LYS A 506 -51.89 20.84 3.40
N ARG A 507 -51.93 19.80 2.56
CA ARG A 507 -53.07 19.46 1.70
C ARG A 507 -54.31 19.02 2.52
N ASN A 508 -54.08 18.27 3.61
CA ASN A 508 -55.16 17.85 4.50
C ASN A 508 -55.72 19.01 5.33
N ARG A 509 -54.91 19.97 5.78
CA ARG A 509 -55.42 21.19 6.44
C ARG A 509 -56.19 22.11 5.54
N GLY A 510 -55.93 22.12 4.21
CA GLY A 510 -56.69 22.90 3.22
C GLY A 510 -58.03 22.27 2.84
N ARG A 511 -58.29 21.00 3.21
CA ARG A 511 -59.58 20.32 2.97
C ARG A 511 -60.55 20.40 4.14
N VAL A 512 -60.10 20.90 5.30
CA VAL A 512 -60.93 21.03 6.52
C VAL A 512 -61.43 22.47 6.72
N LYS A 513 -61.14 23.38 5.79
CA LYS A 513 -61.75 24.69 5.67
C LYS A 513 -62.69 24.69 4.45
#